data_620a9e9b0521b84f0c1c3a64d599cf0b
#
_entry.id   620a9e9b0521b84f0c1c3a64d599cf0b
#
_cell.length_a   1.000
_cell.length_b   1.000
_cell.length_c   1.000
_cell.angle_alpha   90.00
_cell.angle_beta   90.00
_cell.angle_gamma   90.00
#
_symmetry.space_group_name_H-M   'P 1'
#
loop_
_entity.id
_entity.type
_entity.pdbx_description
1 polymer ?
#
loop_
_entity_poly.entity_id
_entity_poly.type
_entity_poly.pdbx_seq_one_letter_code
_entity_poly.pdbx_strand_id
1 'polypeptide(L)'
;MSTVRYVIGVILLVSLPPGILLWFAIHPFIRFWRRLGAVWTYVALSPLVLACMLAAFAVRDAVLGRDLGSHLWLLGPAAVCVASGTVIAVMRRRHLKYGILMGLPELSPDQHSGRLLTDGIYARIRHPRYVEVLLFTAAYAFLANYVGCYVATALTIPALYVTVLLEERELRDRFGTAFEEYARRVPRFLPLRRRD
;
A
#
# COMPACT_ATOMS: atom_id res chain seq x y z
N MET A 1 9.28 13.98 23.89
CA MET A 1 9.47 12.83 22.96
C MET A 1 8.34 11.80 23.03
N SER A 2 7.74 11.53 24.19
CA SER A 2 6.61 10.57 24.32
C SER A 2 5.40 10.97 23.47
N THR A 3 4.98 12.23 23.51
CA THR A 3 3.83 12.75 22.74
C THR A 3 4.00 12.60 21.24
N VAL A 4 5.19 12.91 20.69
CA VAL A 4 5.47 12.78 19.25
C VAL A 4 5.38 11.32 18.82
N ARG A 5 5.96 10.39 19.59
CA ARG A 5 5.90 8.96 19.30
C ARG A 5 4.48 8.44 19.35
N TYR A 6 3.70 8.86 20.34
CA TYR A 6 2.28 8.53 20.45
C TYR A 6 1.49 9.01 19.20
N VAL A 7 1.67 10.27 18.80
CA VAL A 7 1.00 10.81 17.61
C VAL A 7 1.37 10.03 16.35
N ILE A 8 2.66 9.70 16.17
CA ILE A 8 3.11 8.87 15.03
C ILE A 8 2.42 7.51 15.05
N GLY A 9 2.34 6.85 16.22
CA GLY A 9 1.68 5.56 16.36
C GLY A 9 0.18 5.63 16.06
N VAL A 10 -0.51 6.66 16.56
CA VAL A 10 -1.93 6.89 16.29
C VAL A 10 -2.16 7.13 14.79
N ILE A 11 -1.33 7.94 14.13
CA ILE A 11 -1.43 8.18 12.68
C ILE A 11 -1.32 6.84 11.92
N LEU A 12 -0.36 6.00 12.26
CA LEU A 12 -0.22 4.69 11.63
C LEU A 12 -1.47 3.83 11.81
N LEU A 13 -1.96 3.67 13.04
CA LEU A 13 -3.09 2.81 13.36
C LEU A 13 -4.43 3.33 12.81
N VAL A 14 -4.59 4.63 12.69
CA VAL A 14 -5.82 5.22 12.15
C VAL A 14 -5.83 5.25 10.63
N SER A 15 -4.70 5.43 9.96
CA SER A 15 -4.63 5.55 8.50
C SER A 15 -4.47 4.22 7.77
N LEU A 16 -3.77 3.25 8.36
CA LEU A 16 -3.41 2.01 7.68
C LEU A 16 -4.61 1.07 7.44
N PRO A 17 -5.48 0.75 8.44
CA PRO A 17 -6.60 -0.16 8.24
C PRO A 17 -7.61 0.34 7.18
N PRO A 18 -8.02 1.62 7.17
CA PRO A 18 -8.93 2.13 6.14
C PRO A 18 -8.34 2.05 4.73
N GLY A 19 -7.03 2.31 4.59
CA GLY A 19 -6.33 2.16 3.31
C GLY A 19 -6.38 0.74 2.78
N ILE A 20 -6.13 -0.25 3.63
CA ILE A 20 -6.21 -1.67 3.28
C ILE A 20 -7.68 -2.06 2.99
N LEU A 21 -8.61 -1.65 3.84
CA LEU A 21 -10.03 -1.92 3.67
C LEU A 21 -10.57 -1.41 2.33
N LEU A 22 -10.18 -0.19 1.95
CA LEU A 22 -10.56 0.41 0.67
C LEU A 22 -10.13 -0.49 -0.52
N TRP A 23 -8.95 -1.05 -0.47
CA TRP A 23 -8.43 -1.93 -1.52
C TRP A 23 -9.17 -3.25 -1.57
N PHE A 24 -9.48 -3.85 -0.40
CA PHE A 24 -10.33 -5.04 -0.31
C PHE A 24 -11.78 -4.78 -0.74
N ALA A 25 -12.27 -3.55 -0.60
CA ALA A 25 -13.60 -3.17 -1.09
C ALA A 25 -13.62 -2.96 -2.61
N ILE A 26 -12.53 -2.48 -3.20
CA ILE A 26 -12.47 -2.15 -4.64
C ILE A 26 -12.13 -3.38 -5.49
N HIS A 27 -11.02 -4.08 -5.22
CA HIS A 27 -10.50 -5.10 -6.14
C HIS A 27 -11.43 -6.30 -6.37
N PRO A 28 -12.08 -6.92 -5.37
CA PRO A 28 -12.99 -8.04 -5.62
C PRO A 28 -14.23 -7.65 -6.43
N PHE A 29 -14.66 -6.39 -6.31
CA PHE A 29 -15.87 -5.88 -6.95
C PHE A 29 -15.58 -4.87 -8.06
N ILE A 30 -14.42 -4.94 -8.67
CA ILE A 30 -13.95 -3.95 -9.65
C ILE A 30 -14.94 -3.75 -10.82
N ARG A 31 -15.61 -4.82 -11.28
CA ARG A 31 -16.63 -4.73 -12.34
C ARG A 31 -17.85 -3.90 -11.95
N PHE A 32 -18.25 -3.96 -10.68
CA PHE A 32 -19.33 -3.14 -10.14
C PHE A 32 -18.89 -1.67 -10.05
N TRP A 33 -17.71 -1.42 -9.47
CA TRP A 33 -17.20 -0.07 -9.29
C TRP A 33 -16.90 0.64 -10.62
N ARG A 34 -16.49 -0.09 -11.64
CA ARG A 34 -16.33 0.46 -13.01
C ARG A 34 -17.64 1.03 -13.58
N ARG A 35 -18.79 0.41 -13.29
CA ARG A 35 -20.09 0.92 -13.76
C ARG A 35 -20.48 2.21 -13.05
N LEU A 36 -20.09 2.37 -11.80
CA LEU A 36 -20.34 3.60 -11.04
C LEU A 36 -19.39 4.74 -11.44
N GLY A 37 -18.18 4.42 -11.87
CA GLY A 37 -17.11 5.36 -12.11
C GLY A 37 -16.36 5.78 -10.84
N ALA A 38 -15.16 6.36 -11.02
CA ALA A 38 -14.23 6.61 -9.93
C ALA A 38 -14.81 7.57 -8.86
N VAL A 39 -15.42 8.67 -9.27
CA VAL A 39 -15.96 9.67 -8.33
C VAL A 39 -17.01 9.05 -7.40
N TRP A 40 -17.99 8.37 -7.96
CA TRP A 40 -19.05 7.76 -7.17
C TRP A 40 -18.57 6.59 -6.32
N THR A 41 -17.55 5.86 -6.76
CA THR A 41 -16.89 4.82 -5.96
C THR A 41 -16.30 5.42 -4.69
N TYR A 42 -15.53 6.51 -4.80
CA TYR A 42 -14.93 7.14 -3.62
C TYR A 42 -15.97 7.81 -2.72
N VAL A 43 -16.99 8.44 -3.30
CA VAL A 43 -18.12 8.98 -2.52
C VAL A 43 -18.84 7.88 -1.74
N ALA A 44 -19.15 6.75 -2.37
CA ALA A 44 -19.83 5.64 -1.73
C ALA A 44 -18.98 4.96 -0.61
N LEU A 45 -17.66 4.88 -0.79
CA LEU A 45 -16.76 4.26 0.18
C LEU A 45 -16.29 5.21 1.28
N SER A 46 -16.44 6.53 1.10
CA SER A 46 -15.97 7.53 2.09
C SER A 46 -16.60 7.36 3.49
N PRO A 47 -17.91 7.06 3.66
CA PRO A 47 -18.48 6.82 4.99
C PRO A 47 -17.87 5.61 5.67
N LEU A 48 -17.60 4.53 4.92
CA LEU A 48 -16.97 3.32 5.44
C LEU A 48 -15.55 3.61 5.92
N VAL A 49 -14.77 4.32 5.10
CA VAL A 49 -13.41 4.75 5.44
C VAL A 49 -13.42 5.62 6.71
N LEU A 50 -14.32 6.61 6.76
CA LEU A 50 -14.46 7.49 7.92
C LEU A 50 -14.85 6.71 9.18
N ALA A 51 -15.83 5.82 9.09
CA ALA A 51 -16.26 4.97 10.22
C ALA A 51 -15.10 4.09 10.72
N CYS A 52 -14.31 3.51 9.81
CA CYS A 52 -13.12 2.73 10.16
C CYS A 52 -12.06 3.59 10.87
N MET A 53 -11.81 4.83 10.37
CA MET A 53 -10.89 5.77 11.02
C MET A 53 -11.36 6.16 12.43
N LEU A 54 -12.64 6.49 12.59
CA LEU A 54 -13.23 6.85 13.88
C LEU A 54 -13.18 5.66 14.86
N ALA A 55 -13.51 4.46 14.41
CA ALA A 55 -13.41 3.25 15.22
C ALA A 55 -11.97 2.97 15.65
N ALA A 56 -11.00 3.04 14.72
CA ALA A 56 -9.58 2.88 15.04
C ALA A 56 -9.10 3.95 16.02
N PHE A 57 -9.55 5.19 15.86
CA PHE A 57 -9.21 6.28 16.77
C PHE A 57 -9.85 6.07 18.17
N ALA A 58 -11.08 5.59 18.24
CA ALA A 58 -11.76 5.33 19.52
C ALA A 58 -11.04 4.27 20.36
N VAL A 59 -10.46 3.25 19.71
CA VAL A 59 -9.74 2.15 20.40
C VAL A 59 -8.21 2.30 20.34
N ARG A 60 -7.69 3.45 19.93
CA ARG A 60 -6.26 3.68 19.64
C ARG A 60 -5.32 3.29 20.79
N ASP A 61 -5.70 3.63 22.03
CA ASP A 61 -4.86 3.38 23.21
C ASP A 61 -4.74 1.89 23.52
N ALA A 62 -5.87 1.16 23.36
CA ALA A 62 -5.88 -0.29 23.53
C ALA A 62 -5.08 -1.00 22.43
N VAL A 63 -5.18 -0.52 21.18
CA VAL A 63 -4.49 -1.11 20.03
C VAL A 63 -3.02 -0.74 19.99
N LEU A 64 -2.62 0.48 20.39
CA LEU A 64 -1.22 0.86 20.56
C LEU A 64 -0.52 -0.07 21.56
N GLY A 65 -1.22 -0.41 22.65
CA GLY A 65 -0.71 -1.32 23.65
C GLY A 65 0.52 -0.76 24.38
N ARG A 66 1.49 -1.64 24.66
CA ARG A 66 2.67 -1.29 25.45
C ARG A 66 3.61 -0.33 24.71
N ASP A 67 3.98 0.77 25.36
CA ASP A 67 5.10 1.64 24.96
C ASP A 67 6.43 0.95 25.27
N LEU A 68 7.27 0.77 24.25
CA LEU A 68 8.59 0.15 24.36
C LEU A 68 9.72 1.15 24.65
N GLY A 69 9.36 2.43 24.85
CA GLY A 69 10.32 3.47 25.19
C GLY A 69 10.95 4.14 23.95
N SER A 70 11.79 5.13 24.21
CA SER A 70 12.52 5.85 23.15
C SER A 70 13.96 5.34 23.08
N HIS A 71 14.33 4.84 21.89
CA HIS A 71 15.68 4.33 21.66
C HIS A 71 16.28 4.99 20.41
N LEU A 72 17.38 5.72 20.55
CA LEU A 72 18.03 6.44 19.45
C LEU A 72 18.49 5.51 18.32
N TRP A 73 18.85 4.27 18.62
CA TRP A 73 19.26 3.30 17.61
C TRP A 73 18.15 2.95 16.61
N LEU A 74 16.86 3.13 16.97
CA LEU A 74 15.73 2.94 16.07
C LEU A 74 15.64 3.99 14.96
N LEU A 75 16.30 5.14 15.13
CA LEU A 75 16.37 6.16 14.10
C LEU A 75 17.13 5.69 12.86
N GLY A 76 18.13 4.82 13.04
CA GLY A 76 18.88 4.23 11.93
C GLY A 76 17.99 3.42 10.99
N PRO A 77 17.37 2.33 11.44
CA PRO A 77 16.46 1.54 10.61
C PRO A 77 15.26 2.34 10.10
N ALA A 78 14.72 3.28 10.89
CA ALA A 78 13.66 4.17 10.42
C ALA A 78 14.12 5.03 9.24
N ALA A 79 15.30 5.65 9.33
CA ALA A 79 15.87 6.45 8.24
C ALA A 79 16.13 5.62 6.98
N VAL A 80 16.64 4.41 7.12
CA VAL A 80 16.83 3.48 5.99
C VAL A 80 15.50 3.15 5.32
N CYS A 81 14.47 2.86 6.10
CA CYS A 81 13.13 2.58 5.56
C CYS A 81 12.55 3.81 4.83
N VAL A 82 12.65 5.01 5.43
CA VAL A 82 12.19 6.25 4.80
C VAL A 82 12.95 6.52 3.51
N ALA A 83 14.28 6.44 3.53
CA ALA A 83 15.11 6.71 2.35
C ALA A 83 14.78 5.72 1.22
N SER A 84 14.73 4.42 1.52
CA SER A 84 14.41 3.38 0.53
C SER A 84 12.98 3.54 -0.02
N GLY A 85 12.00 3.77 0.86
CA GLY A 85 10.62 4.03 0.47
C GLY A 85 10.50 5.28 -0.42
N THR A 86 11.21 6.36 -0.09
CA THR A 86 11.24 7.60 -0.88
C THR A 86 11.87 7.38 -2.27
N VAL A 87 12.97 6.63 -2.35
CA VAL A 87 13.60 6.28 -3.63
C VAL A 87 12.60 5.51 -4.52
N ILE A 88 11.93 4.50 -3.95
CA ILE A 88 10.92 3.73 -4.68
C ILE A 88 9.75 4.64 -5.11
N ALA A 89 9.27 5.52 -4.22
CA ALA A 89 8.19 6.46 -4.52
C ALA A 89 8.56 7.40 -5.68
N VAL A 90 9.77 7.96 -5.66
CA VAL A 90 10.26 8.86 -6.72
C VAL A 90 10.40 8.11 -8.06
N MET A 91 11.00 6.91 -8.05
CA MET A 91 11.14 6.09 -9.25
C MET A 91 9.76 5.72 -9.84
N ARG A 92 8.80 5.37 -8.99
CA ARG A 92 7.43 5.04 -9.39
C ARG A 92 6.69 6.24 -9.97
N ARG A 93 6.78 7.42 -9.33
CA ARG A 93 6.10 8.66 -9.77
C ARG A 93 6.53 9.12 -11.16
N ARG A 94 7.76 8.81 -11.59
CA ARG A 94 8.23 9.12 -12.95
C ARG A 94 7.43 8.41 -14.05
N HIS A 95 6.81 7.28 -13.73
CA HIS A 95 6.05 6.44 -14.68
C HIS A 95 4.53 6.50 -14.44
N LEU A 96 4.08 7.08 -13.32
CA LEU A 96 2.68 7.13 -12.92
C LEU A 96 2.20 8.56 -12.72
N LYS A 97 1.27 9.01 -13.57
CA LYS A 97 0.49 10.23 -13.29
C LYS A 97 -0.40 9.99 -12.05
N TYR A 98 -0.74 11.08 -11.34
CA TYR A 98 -1.55 11.00 -10.10
C TYR A 98 -2.86 10.22 -10.26
N GLY A 99 -3.52 10.31 -11.42
CA GLY A 99 -4.74 9.56 -11.69
C GLY A 99 -4.59 8.04 -11.62
N ILE A 100 -3.42 7.52 -12.01
CA ILE A 100 -3.13 6.08 -11.93
C ILE A 100 -2.92 5.64 -10.47
N LEU A 101 -2.38 6.53 -9.63
CA LEU A 101 -2.22 6.28 -8.20
C LEU A 101 -3.54 6.12 -7.44
N MET A 102 -4.57 6.81 -7.91
CA MET A 102 -5.93 6.76 -7.35
C MET A 102 -6.79 5.65 -7.95
N GLY A 103 -6.21 4.72 -8.73
CA GLY A 103 -6.97 3.64 -9.34
C GLY A 103 -7.94 4.12 -10.44
N LEU A 104 -7.74 5.31 -11.01
CA LEU A 104 -8.60 5.84 -12.07
C LEU A 104 -8.62 4.95 -13.33
N PRO A 105 -7.49 4.36 -13.79
CA PRO A 105 -7.52 3.43 -14.93
C PRO A 105 -8.24 2.12 -14.62
N GLU A 106 -8.26 1.72 -13.36
CA GLU A 106 -8.96 0.52 -12.91
C GLU A 106 -10.47 0.76 -12.87
N LEU A 107 -10.88 1.99 -12.46
CA LEU A 107 -12.27 2.39 -12.33
C LEU A 107 -12.86 3.02 -13.62
N SER A 108 -12.03 3.52 -14.53
CA SER A 108 -12.45 4.18 -15.78
C SER A 108 -11.52 3.80 -16.94
N PRO A 109 -11.52 2.52 -17.37
CA PRO A 109 -10.62 2.01 -18.40
C PRO A 109 -10.79 2.69 -19.76
N ASP A 110 -11.99 3.16 -20.09
CA ASP A 110 -12.29 3.81 -21.37
C ASP A 110 -11.66 5.21 -21.49
N GLN A 111 -11.45 5.90 -20.36
CA GLN A 111 -10.81 7.21 -20.33
C GLN A 111 -9.28 7.12 -20.10
N HIS A 112 -8.83 5.99 -19.55
CA HIS A 112 -7.44 5.75 -19.24
C HIS A 112 -7.07 4.36 -19.76
N SER A 113 -6.94 4.21 -21.10
CA SER A 113 -6.47 2.97 -21.74
C SER A 113 -5.07 2.63 -21.19
N GLY A 114 -5.08 1.91 -20.06
CA GLY A 114 -3.89 1.62 -19.32
C GLY A 114 -2.99 0.69 -20.12
N ARG A 115 -1.84 1.16 -20.47
CA ARG A 115 -0.73 0.35 -20.94
C ARG A 115 -0.19 -0.44 -19.74
N LEU A 116 0.14 -1.71 -19.94
CA LEU A 116 0.90 -2.47 -18.96
C LEU A 116 2.25 -1.79 -18.72
N LEU A 117 2.51 -1.39 -17.47
CA LEU A 117 3.76 -0.73 -17.11
C LEU A 117 4.85 -1.79 -16.93
N THR A 118 5.86 -1.74 -17.78
CA THR A 118 6.97 -2.69 -17.77
C THR A 118 8.33 -1.99 -17.70
N ASP A 119 8.32 -0.63 -17.67
CA ASP A 119 9.52 0.20 -17.76
C ASP A 119 9.98 0.73 -16.38
N GLY A 120 11.22 1.18 -16.28
CA GLY A 120 11.78 1.80 -15.08
C GLY A 120 11.79 0.86 -13.88
N ILE A 121 11.17 1.24 -12.76
CA ILE A 121 11.11 0.40 -11.58
C ILE A 121 10.28 -0.87 -11.82
N TYR A 122 9.28 -0.81 -12.72
CA TYR A 122 8.46 -1.95 -13.11
C TYR A 122 9.20 -2.98 -13.96
N ALA A 123 10.35 -2.63 -14.55
CA ALA A 123 11.26 -3.61 -15.15
C ALA A 123 12.02 -4.46 -14.11
N ARG A 124 12.03 -4.04 -12.84
CA ARG A 124 12.77 -4.69 -11.75
C ARG A 124 11.88 -5.44 -10.77
N ILE A 125 10.75 -4.84 -10.41
CA ILE A 125 9.73 -5.41 -9.50
C ILE A 125 8.34 -5.00 -9.98
N ARG A 126 7.37 -5.92 -9.88
CA ARG A 126 6.01 -5.68 -10.37
C ARG A 126 5.18 -4.79 -9.46
N HIS A 127 5.42 -4.86 -8.15
CA HIS A 127 4.59 -4.19 -7.14
C HIS A 127 5.40 -3.24 -6.25
N PRO A 128 6.07 -2.21 -6.82
CA PRO A 128 6.88 -1.27 -6.04
C PRO A 128 6.07 -0.48 -5.01
N ARG A 129 4.80 -0.19 -5.28
CA ARG A 129 3.91 0.53 -4.36
C ARG A 129 3.72 -0.20 -3.03
N TYR A 130 3.60 -1.52 -3.05
CA TYR A 130 3.40 -2.31 -1.82
C TYR A 130 4.69 -2.41 -1.01
N VAL A 131 5.84 -2.46 -1.67
CA VAL A 131 7.15 -2.37 -0.99
C VAL A 131 7.30 -1.00 -0.32
N GLU A 132 6.94 0.08 -1.02
CA GLU A 132 6.92 1.46 -0.48
C GLU A 132 6.04 1.55 0.78
N VAL A 133 4.79 1.03 0.73
CA VAL A 133 3.88 1.03 1.88
C VAL A 133 4.49 0.28 3.07
N LEU A 134 5.05 -0.91 2.86
CA LEU A 134 5.69 -1.69 3.93
C LEU A 134 6.88 -0.95 4.54
N LEU A 135 7.71 -0.30 3.73
CA LEU A 135 8.85 0.47 4.23
C LEU A 135 8.39 1.66 5.08
N PHE A 136 7.39 2.42 4.64
CA PHE A 136 6.89 3.53 5.44
C PHE A 136 6.18 3.07 6.70
N THR A 137 5.37 2.00 6.67
CA THR A 137 4.73 1.47 7.88
C THR A 137 5.78 0.97 8.88
N ALA A 138 6.85 0.30 8.42
CA ALA A 138 7.96 -0.10 9.26
C ALA A 138 8.69 1.12 9.87
N ALA A 139 8.93 2.17 9.09
CA ALA A 139 9.52 3.41 9.59
C ALA A 139 8.66 4.05 10.69
N TYR A 140 7.34 4.15 10.48
CA TYR A 140 6.41 4.63 11.52
C TYR A 140 6.46 3.75 12.78
N ALA A 141 6.52 2.42 12.61
CA ALA A 141 6.61 1.50 13.75
C ALA A 141 7.91 1.71 14.55
N PHE A 142 9.05 1.87 13.88
CA PHE A 142 10.33 2.17 14.56
C PHE A 142 10.31 3.52 15.27
N LEU A 143 9.74 4.56 14.64
CA LEU A 143 9.65 5.90 15.22
C LEU A 143 8.67 5.96 16.41
N ALA A 144 7.53 5.29 16.30
CA ALA A 144 6.53 5.24 17.36
C ALA A 144 6.98 4.34 18.53
N ASN A 145 7.50 3.17 18.21
CA ASN A 145 7.97 2.13 19.11
C ASN A 145 6.90 1.68 20.12
N TYR A 146 5.70 1.37 19.62
CA TYR A 146 4.62 0.71 20.35
C TYR A 146 4.40 -0.70 19.79
N VAL A 147 4.03 -1.65 20.65
CA VAL A 147 3.78 -3.04 20.24
C VAL A 147 2.73 -3.11 19.14
N GLY A 148 1.63 -2.36 19.25
CA GLY A 148 0.56 -2.34 18.26
C GLY A 148 1.02 -1.87 16.88
N CYS A 149 2.00 -0.96 16.79
CA CYS A 149 2.56 -0.52 15.51
C CYS A 149 3.30 -1.65 14.79
N TYR A 150 4.06 -2.47 15.51
CA TYR A 150 4.74 -3.64 14.96
C TYR A 150 3.75 -4.72 14.53
N VAL A 151 2.74 -4.98 15.35
CA VAL A 151 1.66 -5.92 15.02
C VAL A 151 0.92 -5.47 13.76
N ALA A 152 0.52 -4.20 13.69
CA ALA A 152 -0.15 -3.64 12.51
C ALA A 152 0.73 -3.75 11.25
N THR A 153 2.03 -3.46 11.36
CA THR A 153 2.98 -3.61 10.25
C THR A 153 3.09 -5.08 9.81
N ALA A 154 3.18 -6.02 10.76
CA ALA A 154 3.24 -7.45 10.46
C ALA A 154 1.96 -7.95 9.79
N LEU A 155 0.78 -7.52 10.24
CA LEU A 155 -0.50 -7.87 9.63
C LEU A 155 -0.70 -7.24 8.25
N THR A 156 -0.02 -6.13 7.98
CA THR A 156 -0.04 -5.50 6.64
C THR A 156 0.59 -6.39 5.58
N ILE A 157 1.59 -7.22 5.93
CA ILE A 157 2.28 -8.10 4.97
C ILE A 157 1.30 -9.08 4.29
N PRO A 158 0.56 -9.93 5.01
CA PRO A 158 -0.39 -10.84 4.38
C PRO A 158 -1.55 -10.08 3.71
N ALA A 159 -2.00 -8.96 4.27
CA ALA A 159 -3.05 -8.15 3.67
C ALA A 159 -2.65 -7.61 2.29
N LEU A 160 -1.47 -7.00 2.18
CA LEU A 160 -0.93 -6.53 0.90
C LEU A 160 -0.65 -7.68 -0.06
N TYR A 161 -0.21 -8.84 0.42
CA TYR A 161 0.00 -9.99 -0.43
C TYR A 161 -1.29 -10.47 -1.09
N VAL A 162 -2.40 -10.54 -0.32
CA VAL A 162 -3.72 -10.87 -0.88
C VAL A 162 -4.16 -9.81 -1.90
N THR A 163 -3.96 -8.52 -1.59
CA THR A 163 -4.27 -7.44 -2.54
C THR A 163 -3.50 -7.61 -3.85
N VAL A 164 -2.21 -7.94 -3.77
CA VAL A 164 -1.38 -8.22 -4.96
C VAL A 164 -1.94 -9.38 -5.79
N LEU A 165 -2.41 -10.45 -5.15
CA LEU A 165 -3.00 -11.57 -5.87
C LEU A 165 -4.28 -11.17 -6.61
N LEU A 166 -5.12 -10.33 -6.01
CA LEU A 166 -6.32 -9.79 -6.63
C LEU A 166 -5.98 -8.87 -7.81
N GLU A 167 -5.00 -7.98 -7.65
CA GLU A 167 -4.51 -7.10 -8.72
C GLU A 167 -3.91 -7.91 -9.87
N GLU A 168 -3.07 -8.93 -9.59
CA GLU A 168 -2.50 -9.78 -10.64
C GLU A 168 -3.57 -10.58 -11.40
N ARG A 169 -4.66 -10.97 -10.73
CA ARG A 169 -5.81 -11.61 -11.40
C ARG A 169 -6.47 -10.64 -12.38
N GLU A 170 -6.70 -9.40 -11.95
CA GLU A 170 -7.27 -8.37 -12.79
C GLU A 170 -6.36 -8.02 -13.99
N LEU A 171 -5.05 -7.94 -13.76
CA LEU A 171 -4.07 -7.70 -14.83
C LEU A 171 -4.03 -8.84 -15.85
N ARG A 172 -4.17 -10.11 -15.41
CA ARG A 172 -4.31 -11.25 -16.34
C ARG A 172 -5.59 -11.16 -17.16
N ASP A 173 -6.72 -10.85 -16.52
CA ASP A 173 -8.00 -10.71 -17.21
C ASP A 173 -7.95 -9.58 -18.27
N ARG A 174 -7.15 -8.54 -18.02
CA ARG A 174 -7.06 -7.36 -18.87
C ARG A 174 -6.01 -7.47 -19.97
N PHE A 175 -4.84 -8.01 -19.69
CA PHE A 175 -3.68 -8.01 -20.58
C PHE A 175 -3.28 -9.40 -21.10
N GLY A 176 -3.90 -10.48 -20.58
CA GLY A 176 -3.68 -11.84 -21.04
C GLY A 176 -2.21 -12.26 -21.04
N THR A 177 -1.79 -12.79 -22.19
CA THR A 177 -0.43 -13.31 -22.41
C THR A 177 0.68 -12.28 -22.19
N ALA A 178 0.43 -10.99 -22.48
CA ALA A 178 1.40 -9.93 -22.28
C ALA A 178 1.76 -9.77 -20.78
N PHE A 179 0.75 -9.89 -19.89
CA PHE A 179 1.01 -9.89 -18.45
C PHE A 179 1.73 -11.16 -18.00
N GLU A 180 1.38 -12.32 -18.55
CA GLU A 180 2.03 -13.60 -18.18
C GLU A 180 3.52 -13.62 -18.54
N GLU A 181 3.88 -13.11 -19.73
CA GLU A 181 5.27 -12.96 -20.15
C GLU A 181 6.04 -11.99 -19.25
N TYR A 182 5.44 -10.88 -18.91
CA TYR A 182 6.00 -9.92 -17.96
C TYR A 182 6.18 -10.56 -16.58
N ALA A 183 5.18 -11.29 -16.08
CA ALA A 183 5.20 -11.94 -14.77
C ALA A 183 6.25 -13.06 -14.66
N ARG A 184 6.59 -13.72 -15.77
CA ARG A 184 7.68 -14.70 -15.81
C ARG A 184 9.06 -14.06 -15.64
N ARG A 185 9.27 -12.86 -16.19
CA ARG A 185 10.57 -12.17 -16.22
C ARG A 185 10.83 -11.32 -14.99
N VAL A 186 9.79 -10.69 -14.43
CA VAL A 186 9.92 -9.70 -13.37
C VAL A 186 9.35 -10.24 -12.06
N PRO A 187 10.10 -10.24 -10.94
CA PRO A 187 9.62 -10.68 -9.63
C PRO A 187 8.60 -9.69 -9.03
N ARG A 188 7.83 -10.14 -8.01
CA ARG A 188 6.80 -9.32 -7.35
C ARG A 188 7.38 -8.14 -6.56
N PHE A 189 8.31 -8.41 -5.64
CA PHE A 189 8.72 -7.44 -4.60
C PHE A 189 10.21 -7.18 -4.54
N LEU A 190 11.05 -8.22 -4.70
CA LEU A 190 12.49 -8.11 -4.57
C LEU A 190 13.15 -8.35 -5.93
N PRO A 191 14.15 -7.55 -6.33
CA PRO A 191 14.83 -7.70 -7.60
C PRO A 191 15.83 -8.89 -7.54
N LEU A 192 15.34 -10.05 -7.12
CA LEU A 192 16.12 -11.28 -7.10
C LEU A 192 16.27 -11.75 -8.55
N ARG A 193 17.50 -11.86 -9.03
CA ARG A 193 17.78 -12.57 -10.28
C ARG A 193 17.21 -14.00 -10.14
N ARG A 194 16.22 -14.33 -10.94
CA ARG A 194 15.96 -15.76 -11.17
C ARG A 194 17.23 -16.33 -11.77
N ARG A 195 17.84 -17.28 -11.08
CA ARG A 195 18.82 -18.19 -11.71
C ARG A 195 18.00 -19.02 -12.70
N ASP A 196 18.27 -18.83 -13.97
CA ASP A 196 17.80 -19.69 -15.05
C ASP A 196 18.35 -21.09 -14.81
#